data_feab90b2e17625ba0ba6cafbed86c2f0
#
_entry.id   feab90b2e17625ba0ba6cafbed86c2f0
#
_cell.length_a   1.000
_cell.length_b   1.000
_cell.length_c   1.000
_cell.angle_alpha   90.00
_cell.angle_beta   90.00
_cell.angle_gamma   90.00
#
_symmetry.space_group_name_H-M   'P 1'
#
loop_
_entity.id
_entity.type
_entity.pdbx_description
1 polymer ?
#
loop_
_entity_poly.entity_id
_entity_poly.type
_entity_poly.pdbx_seq_one_letter_code
_entity_poly.pdbx_strand_id
1 'polypeptide(L)'
;MANVRTILQNACTIGQSYAGRADRVLVDAPCSGLGVLRHKIDLRWRKKPSDLRTLPVLQKRILDSASQCVKPGGVLVYSTCTMHDEENIQIVRQFLQDHGDFHLENAADFCRLPNHDGPCIQLLPQRDHLDGFFIARMRRGE
;
A
#
# COMPACT_ATOMS: atom_id res chain seq x y z
N MET A 1 14.07 -0.57 -22.54
CA MET A 1 13.46 0.68 -22.03
C MET A 1 14.56 1.46 -21.32
N ALA A 2 14.92 2.63 -21.82
CA ALA A 2 16.03 3.44 -21.28
C ALA A 2 15.68 4.23 -20.00
N ASN A 3 14.42 4.21 -19.58
CA ASN A 3 13.88 5.01 -18.47
C ASN A 3 13.51 4.19 -17.21
N VAL A 4 13.90 2.92 -17.14
CA VAL A 4 13.66 2.05 -15.99
C VAL A 4 15.00 1.63 -15.37
N ARG A 5 15.14 1.81 -14.07
CA ARG A 5 16.27 1.32 -13.29
C ARG A 5 15.78 0.42 -12.16
N THR A 6 16.30 -0.80 -12.10
CA THR A 6 16.04 -1.73 -11.00
C THR A 6 17.16 -1.66 -9.97
N ILE A 7 16.77 -1.69 -8.67
CA ILE A 7 17.72 -1.61 -7.56
C ILE A 7 17.30 -2.65 -6.52
N LEU A 8 18.25 -3.44 -6.06
CA LEU A 8 18.04 -4.31 -4.91
C LEU A 8 18.40 -3.56 -3.64
N GLN A 9 17.37 -3.18 -2.84
CA GLN A 9 17.56 -2.44 -1.60
C GLN A 9 16.48 -2.81 -0.59
N ASN A 10 16.79 -2.69 0.70
CA ASN A 10 15.81 -2.89 1.77
C ASN A 10 14.81 -1.72 1.79
N ALA A 11 13.53 -2.03 1.56
CA ALA A 11 12.46 -1.04 1.53
C ALA A 11 12.24 -0.33 2.88
N CYS A 12 12.58 -0.96 4.01
CA CYS A 12 12.50 -0.34 5.32
C CYS A 12 13.52 0.80 5.55
N THR A 13 14.47 0.99 4.63
CA THR A 13 15.52 2.03 4.72
C THR A 13 15.66 2.83 3.43
N ILE A 14 14.75 2.67 2.47
CA ILE A 14 14.81 3.31 1.16
C ILE A 14 14.81 4.84 1.27
N GLY A 15 14.12 5.39 2.25
CA GLY A 15 14.06 6.83 2.51
C GLY A 15 15.42 7.48 2.74
N GLN A 16 16.36 6.77 3.38
CA GLN A 16 17.72 7.27 3.62
C GLN A 16 18.48 7.56 2.32
N SER A 17 18.21 6.79 1.26
CA SER A 17 18.92 6.92 -0.02
C SER A 17 18.21 7.82 -1.02
N TYR A 18 16.91 8.02 -0.89
CA TYR A 18 16.07 8.68 -1.88
C TYR A 18 15.17 9.78 -1.31
N ALA A 19 15.50 10.35 -0.14
CA ALA A 19 14.69 11.37 0.51
C ALA A 19 14.36 12.54 -0.44
N GLY A 20 13.08 12.89 -0.56
CA GLY A 20 12.57 14.01 -1.34
C GLY A 20 12.89 13.96 -2.84
N ARG A 21 13.08 12.79 -3.44
CA ARG A 21 13.48 12.66 -4.84
C ARG A 21 12.37 12.23 -5.80
N ALA A 22 11.28 11.70 -5.28
CA ALA A 22 10.23 11.11 -6.09
C ALA A 22 8.97 11.98 -6.12
N ASP A 23 8.44 12.25 -7.31
CA ASP A 23 7.16 12.91 -7.49
C ASP A 23 6.00 11.98 -7.14
N ARG A 24 6.20 10.66 -7.35
CA ARG A 24 5.23 9.61 -7.05
C ARG A 24 5.95 8.36 -6.54
N VAL A 25 5.41 7.76 -5.49
CA VAL A 25 5.89 6.53 -4.89
C VAL A 25 4.75 5.53 -4.81
N LEU A 26 4.97 4.30 -5.26
CA LEU A 26 4.07 3.18 -5.08
C LEU A 26 4.71 2.18 -4.12
N VAL A 27 4.00 1.85 -3.06
CA VAL A 27 4.32 0.78 -2.13
C VAL A 27 3.34 -0.37 -2.38
N ASP A 28 3.76 -1.35 -3.16
CA ASP A 28 3.05 -2.64 -3.27
C ASP A 28 3.61 -3.56 -2.17
N ALA A 29 2.93 -3.55 -1.02
CA ALA A 29 3.49 -4.07 0.21
C ALA A 29 3.45 -5.60 0.29
N PRO A 30 4.48 -6.26 0.86
CA PRO A 30 4.38 -7.67 1.20
C PRO A 30 3.22 -7.87 2.17
N CYS A 31 2.28 -8.77 1.84
CA CYS A 31 1.04 -8.96 2.60
C CYS A 31 0.68 -10.45 2.75
N SER A 32 -0.38 -10.71 3.49
CA SER A 32 -0.88 -12.09 3.68
C SER A 32 -1.33 -12.75 2.38
N GLY A 33 -1.76 -11.96 1.39
CA GLY A 33 -2.23 -12.47 0.09
C GLY A 33 -3.61 -13.11 0.14
N LEU A 34 -4.41 -12.80 1.17
CA LEU A 34 -5.75 -13.40 1.35
C LEU A 34 -6.73 -13.03 0.22
N GLY A 35 -6.45 -11.97 -0.54
CA GLY A 35 -7.25 -11.55 -1.68
C GLY A 35 -7.03 -12.38 -2.96
N VAL A 36 -5.92 -13.12 -3.05
CA VAL A 36 -5.50 -13.85 -4.27
C VAL A 36 -5.49 -15.38 -4.11
N LEU A 37 -6.16 -15.89 -3.07
CA LEU A 37 -6.18 -17.32 -2.74
C LEU A 37 -6.74 -18.20 -3.88
N ARG A 38 -7.60 -17.67 -4.74
CA ARG A 38 -8.14 -18.39 -5.90
C ARG A 38 -7.07 -18.70 -6.96
N HIS A 39 -6.03 -17.86 -7.05
CA HIS A 39 -4.93 -18.03 -8.01
C HIS A 39 -3.67 -18.62 -7.36
N LYS A 40 -3.50 -18.43 -6.04
CA LYS A 40 -2.35 -18.90 -5.29
C LYS A 40 -2.80 -19.87 -4.18
N ILE A 41 -3.28 -21.03 -4.59
CA ILE A 41 -3.88 -22.05 -3.71
C ILE A 41 -2.91 -22.51 -2.61
N ASP A 42 -1.62 -22.53 -2.90
CA ASP A 42 -0.55 -22.90 -1.96
C ASP A 42 -0.44 -21.93 -0.76
N LEU A 43 -0.88 -20.69 -0.90
CA LEU A 43 -0.89 -19.73 0.23
C LEU A 43 -1.74 -20.22 1.41
N ARG A 44 -2.82 -20.97 1.18
CA ARG A 44 -3.66 -21.55 2.24
C ARG A 44 -2.85 -22.40 3.22
N TRP A 45 -1.84 -23.09 2.72
CA TRP A 45 -1.05 -24.04 3.48
C TRP A 45 0.23 -23.43 4.06
N ARG A 46 0.70 -22.33 3.49
CA ARG A 46 1.95 -21.67 3.88
C ARG A 46 1.76 -20.59 4.94
N LYS A 47 0.58 -19.92 4.95
CA LYS A 47 0.32 -18.82 5.87
C LYS A 47 0.05 -19.31 7.29
N LYS A 48 0.63 -18.59 8.24
CA LYS A 48 0.48 -18.86 9.69
C LYS A 48 -0.26 -17.69 10.35
N PRO A 49 -1.01 -17.92 11.44
CA PRO A 49 -1.64 -16.83 12.18
C PRO A 49 -0.66 -15.76 12.69
N SER A 50 0.62 -16.15 12.90
CA SER A 50 1.68 -15.20 13.26
C SER A 50 1.95 -14.17 12.18
N ASP A 51 1.78 -14.50 10.89
CA ASP A 51 2.03 -13.61 9.78
C ASP A 51 1.09 -12.41 9.83
N LEU A 52 -0.17 -12.62 10.23
CA LEU A 52 -1.17 -11.55 10.38
C LEU A 52 -0.78 -10.51 11.45
N ARG A 53 0.11 -10.87 12.38
CA ARG A 53 0.63 -9.94 13.39
C ARG A 53 1.95 -9.29 12.97
N THR A 54 2.78 -9.99 12.22
CA THR A 54 4.13 -9.50 11.85
C THR A 54 4.12 -8.68 10.57
N LEU A 55 3.23 -9.00 9.62
CA LEU A 55 3.14 -8.27 8.35
C LEU A 55 2.73 -6.80 8.53
N PRO A 56 1.73 -6.43 9.34
CA PRO A 56 1.40 -5.03 9.56
C PRO A 56 2.57 -4.18 10.07
N VAL A 57 3.36 -4.73 10.99
CA VAL A 57 4.57 -4.06 11.51
C VAL A 57 5.60 -3.80 10.40
N LEU A 58 5.82 -4.79 9.53
CA LEU A 58 6.71 -4.65 8.38
C LEU A 58 6.18 -3.63 7.37
N GLN A 59 4.89 -3.71 7.06
CA GLN A 59 4.21 -2.81 6.12
C GLN A 59 4.31 -1.35 6.58
N LYS A 60 4.04 -1.10 7.88
CA LYS A 60 4.18 0.25 8.46
C LYS A 60 5.60 0.80 8.30
N ARG A 61 6.63 0.00 8.63
CA ARG A 61 8.04 0.38 8.48
C ARG A 61 8.42 0.69 7.02
N ILE A 62 7.92 -0.10 6.07
CA ILE A 62 8.14 0.14 4.64
C ILE A 62 7.46 1.45 4.22
N LEU A 63 6.21 1.65 4.62
CA LEU A 63 5.43 2.85 4.26
C LEU A 63 6.08 4.12 4.84
N ASP A 64 6.52 4.10 6.10
CA ASP A 64 7.24 5.20 6.76
C ASP A 64 8.55 5.55 6.03
N SER A 65 9.31 4.54 5.63
CA SER A 65 10.55 4.77 4.90
C SER A 65 10.30 5.29 3.49
N ALA A 66 9.30 4.74 2.80
CA ALA A 66 8.95 5.14 1.44
C ALA A 66 8.37 6.56 1.38
N SER A 67 7.65 7.00 2.42
CA SER A 67 7.10 8.35 2.49
C SER A 67 8.17 9.43 2.44
N GLN A 68 9.34 9.16 3.01
CA GLN A 68 10.49 10.08 2.97
C GLN A 68 10.98 10.34 1.55
N CYS A 69 10.77 9.40 0.62
CA CYS A 69 11.17 9.57 -0.78
C CYS A 69 10.30 10.58 -1.53
N VAL A 70 9.08 10.83 -1.05
CA VAL A 70 8.09 11.69 -1.72
C VAL A 70 8.48 13.15 -1.57
N LYS A 71 8.49 13.90 -2.68
CA LYS A 71 8.67 15.36 -2.66
C LYS A 71 7.49 16.07 -1.99
N PRO A 72 7.65 17.31 -1.48
CA PRO A 72 6.50 18.17 -1.19
C PRO A 72 5.56 18.25 -2.39
N GLY A 73 4.24 18.20 -2.18
CA GLY A 73 3.23 18.11 -3.23
C GLY A 73 3.14 16.76 -3.97
N GLY A 74 4.04 15.82 -3.68
CA GLY A 74 4.09 14.51 -4.32
C GLY A 74 3.04 13.53 -3.81
N VAL A 75 2.99 12.35 -4.42
CA VAL A 75 1.96 11.33 -4.16
C VAL A 75 2.58 10.03 -3.67
N LEU A 76 1.99 9.46 -2.64
CA LEU A 76 2.27 8.13 -2.12
C LEU A 76 1.04 7.24 -2.31
N VAL A 77 1.21 6.11 -2.98
CA VAL A 77 0.17 5.09 -3.11
C VAL A 77 0.59 3.86 -2.32
N TYR A 78 -0.31 3.36 -1.49
CA TYR A 78 -0.14 2.11 -0.76
C TYR A 78 -1.11 1.07 -1.31
N SER A 79 -0.62 -0.14 -1.58
CA SER A 79 -1.43 -1.24 -2.08
C SER A 79 -1.07 -2.59 -1.46
N THR A 80 -2.05 -3.47 -1.36
CA THR A 80 -1.90 -4.87 -0.92
C THR A 80 -2.84 -5.77 -1.70
N CYS A 81 -2.50 -7.06 -1.82
CA CYS A 81 -3.39 -8.09 -2.34
C CYS A 81 -4.08 -8.88 -1.21
N THR A 82 -4.55 -8.19 -0.17
CA THR A 82 -5.28 -8.79 0.96
C THR A 82 -6.59 -8.06 1.24
N MET A 83 -7.47 -8.73 1.98
CA MET A 83 -8.74 -8.17 2.47
C MET A 83 -8.70 -7.88 3.98
N HIS A 84 -7.53 -8.01 4.61
CA HIS A 84 -7.35 -7.91 6.06
C HIS A 84 -7.18 -6.45 6.48
N ASP A 85 -8.10 -5.91 7.27
CA ASP A 85 -8.13 -4.49 7.64
C ASP A 85 -6.88 -4.02 8.38
N GLU A 86 -6.25 -4.90 9.17
CA GLU A 86 -5.01 -4.59 9.89
C GLU A 86 -3.82 -4.37 8.97
N GLU A 87 -3.85 -4.97 7.77
CA GLU A 87 -2.85 -4.76 6.72
C GLU A 87 -3.22 -3.61 5.77
N ASN A 88 -4.46 -3.12 5.82
CA ASN A 88 -5.05 -2.17 4.89
C ASN A 88 -5.35 -0.82 5.56
N ILE A 89 -6.61 -0.59 5.88
CA ILE A 89 -7.07 0.73 6.37
C ILE A 89 -6.44 1.11 7.71
N GLN A 90 -6.11 0.15 8.56
CA GLN A 90 -5.48 0.46 9.85
C GLN A 90 -4.04 0.97 9.68
N ILE A 91 -3.28 0.40 8.72
CA ILE A 91 -1.95 0.90 8.37
C ILE A 91 -2.03 2.35 7.86
N VAL A 92 -2.98 2.64 6.99
CA VAL A 92 -3.17 3.99 6.44
C VAL A 92 -3.55 4.98 7.53
N ARG A 93 -4.48 4.63 8.42
CA ARG A 93 -4.90 5.49 9.55
C ARG A 93 -3.73 5.79 10.49
N GLN A 94 -2.97 4.78 10.86
CA GLN A 94 -1.80 4.96 11.72
C GLN A 94 -0.73 5.80 11.04
N PHE A 95 -0.48 5.56 9.75
CA PHE A 95 0.46 6.37 8.97
C PHE A 95 0.07 7.85 8.97
N LEU A 96 -1.19 8.18 8.70
CA LEU A 96 -1.67 9.56 8.68
C LEU A 96 -1.65 10.24 10.06
N GLN A 97 -1.78 9.48 11.15
CA GLN A 97 -1.60 10.00 12.51
C GLN A 97 -0.14 10.37 12.80
N ASP A 98 0.81 9.56 12.29
CA ASP A 98 2.25 9.76 12.52
C ASP A 98 2.87 10.78 11.56
N HIS A 99 2.25 11.01 10.39
CA HIS A 99 2.75 11.86 9.30
C HIS A 99 1.73 12.97 8.96
N GLY A 100 1.71 14.02 9.78
CA GLY A 100 0.79 15.15 9.61
C GLY A 100 1.01 15.98 8.35
N ASP A 101 2.11 15.76 7.63
CA ASP A 101 2.39 16.34 6.32
C ASP A 101 1.74 15.57 5.16
N PHE A 102 1.06 14.43 5.43
CA PHE A 102 0.30 13.69 4.43
C PHE A 102 -1.21 13.78 4.70
N HIS A 103 -1.99 13.81 3.63
CA HIS A 103 -3.45 13.68 3.69
C HIS A 103 -3.95 12.65 2.69
N LEU A 104 -5.03 11.96 3.04
CA LEU A 104 -5.68 10.99 2.19
C LEU A 104 -6.46 11.70 1.09
N GLU A 105 -6.23 11.32 -0.15
CA GLU A 105 -7.05 11.74 -1.30
C GLU A 105 -8.12 10.67 -1.57
N ASN A 106 -9.25 11.08 -2.12
CA ASN A 106 -10.28 10.13 -2.52
C ASN A 106 -9.79 9.27 -3.69
N ALA A 107 -9.51 7.98 -3.43
CA ALA A 107 -8.98 7.08 -4.45
C ALA A 107 -9.97 6.87 -5.61
N ALA A 108 -11.27 6.99 -5.37
CA ALA A 108 -12.31 6.86 -6.38
C ALA A 108 -12.21 7.93 -7.48
N ASP A 109 -11.66 9.12 -7.19
CA ASP A 109 -11.50 10.20 -8.17
C ASP A 109 -10.43 9.85 -9.24
N PHE A 110 -9.53 8.93 -8.93
CA PHE A 110 -8.42 8.52 -9.79
C PHE A 110 -8.59 7.12 -10.39
N CYS A 111 -9.47 6.31 -9.79
CA CYS A 111 -9.74 4.93 -10.20
C CYS A 111 -11.25 4.75 -10.36
N ARG A 112 -11.75 4.88 -11.58
CA ARG A 112 -13.19 4.77 -11.89
C ARG A 112 -13.64 3.31 -11.84
N LEU A 113 -13.83 2.80 -10.65
CA LEU A 113 -14.41 1.49 -10.41
C LEU A 113 -15.86 1.66 -9.96
N PRO A 114 -16.80 0.94 -10.57
CA PRO A 114 -18.20 0.99 -10.14
C PRO A 114 -18.33 0.63 -8.64
N ASN A 115 -19.20 1.33 -7.92
CA ASN A 115 -19.52 1.07 -6.50
C ASN A 115 -18.33 1.26 -5.52
N HIS A 116 -17.38 2.13 -5.86
CA HIS A 116 -16.26 2.48 -4.97
C HIS A 116 -16.19 4.00 -4.81
N ASP A 117 -16.92 4.54 -3.83
CA ASP A 117 -17.03 5.99 -3.57
C ASP A 117 -16.18 6.43 -2.38
N GLY A 118 -15.46 5.52 -1.74
CA GLY A 118 -14.69 5.80 -0.53
C GLY A 118 -13.29 6.35 -0.79
N PRO A 119 -12.67 6.91 0.24
CA PRO A 119 -11.30 7.44 0.15
C PRO A 119 -10.25 6.37 -0.14
N CYS A 120 -10.54 5.10 0.19
CA CYS A 120 -9.74 3.94 -0.18
C CYS A 120 -10.58 2.97 -1.00
N ILE A 121 -9.92 2.23 -1.90
CA ILE A 121 -10.56 1.18 -2.68
C ILE A 121 -10.25 -0.15 -2.02
N GLN A 122 -11.27 -0.92 -1.66
CA GLN A 122 -11.17 -2.31 -1.25
C GLN A 122 -11.95 -3.17 -2.23
N LEU A 123 -11.23 -3.92 -3.07
CA LEU A 123 -11.82 -4.91 -3.97
C LEU A 123 -12.07 -6.21 -3.19
N LEU A 124 -13.25 -6.78 -3.41
CA LEU A 124 -13.67 -8.04 -2.79
C LEU A 124 -14.10 -9.03 -3.88
N PRO A 125 -13.59 -10.26 -3.90
CA PRO A 125 -13.90 -11.23 -4.96
C PRO A 125 -15.39 -11.51 -5.14
N GLN A 126 -16.16 -11.53 -4.03
CA GLN A 126 -17.60 -11.80 -4.04
C GLN A 126 -18.45 -10.62 -4.54
N ARG A 127 -17.93 -9.39 -4.48
CA ARG A 127 -18.64 -8.16 -4.91
C ARG A 127 -18.22 -7.71 -6.29
N ASP A 128 -16.91 -7.69 -6.51
CA ASP A 128 -16.30 -7.02 -7.67
C ASP A 128 -15.90 -8.01 -8.77
N HIS A 129 -16.00 -9.31 -8.52
CA HIS A 129 -15.59 -10.39 -9.42
C HIS A 129 -14.09 -10.32 -9.84
N LEU A 130 -13.30 -9.57 -9.07
CA LEU A 130 -11.85 -9.39 -9.19
C LEU A 130 -11.14 -10.04 -8.01
N ASP A 131 -9.81 -10.06 -8.04
CA ASP A 131 -9.04 -10.41 -6.85
C ASP A 131 -9.23 -9.38 -5.74
N GLY A 132 -9.12 -9.84 -4.50
CA GLY A 132 -9.13 -8.95 -3.35
C GLY A 132 -7.89 -8.05 -3.35
N PHE A 133 -8.09 -6.74 -3.36
CA PHE A 133 -7.02 -5.76 -3.44
C PHE A 133 -7.38 -4.50 -2.65
N PHE A 134 -6.39 -3.86 -2.06
CA PHE A 134 -6.58 -2.60 -1.36
C PHE A 134 -5.69 -1.51 -1.96
N ILE A 135 -6.22 -0.30 -2.08
CA ILE A 135 -5.51 0.87 -2.58
C ILE A 135 -5.86 2.08 -1.73
N ALA A 136 -4.83 2.79 -1.27
CA ALA A 136 -4.94 4.11 -0.66
C ALA A 136 -3.99 5.08 -1.36
N ARG A 137 -4.48 6.28 -1.66
CA ARG A 137 -3.72 7.35 -2.27
C ARG A 137 -3.59 8.50 -1.29
N MET A 138 -2.35 8.92 -1.03
CA MET A 138 -2.03 9.98 -0.09
C MET A 138 -1.17 11.04 -0.78
N ARG A 139 -1.39 12.31 -0.46
CA ARG A 139 -0.58 13.42 -0.96
C ARG A 139 0.20 14.04 0.17
N ARG A 140 1.46 14.34 -0.10
CA ARG A 140 2.30 15.15 0.79
C ARG A 140 1.96 16.62 0.61
N GLY A 141 1.83 17.36 1.69
CA GLY A 141 1.71 18.82 1.67
C GLY A 141 2.91 19.50 0.99
N GLU A 142 2.72 20.77 0.62
CA GLU A 142 3.77 21.61 0.06
C GLU A 142 4.81 22.02 1.09
#